data_db93b4b9744cbc58bd034b04924103d6
#
_entry.id   db93b4b9744cbc58bd034b04924103d6
#
_cell.length_a   1.000
_cell.length_b   1.000
_cell.length_c   1.000
_cell.angle_alpha   90.00
_cell.angle_beta   90.00
_cell.angle_gamma   90.00
#
_symmetry.space_group_name_H-M   'P 1'
#
loop_
_entity.id
_entity.type
_entity.pdbx_description
1 polymer ?
#
loop_
_entity_poly.entity_id
_entity_poly.type
_entity_poly.pdbx_seq_one_letter_code
_entity_poly.pdbx_strand_id
1 'polypeptide(L)'
;FTALRLPHVYGVRDLYFRQLQAGCLILPGLGKNIYTHLHVADAAAAIIACAERSYSGILPVGDRLPSTWATFLDIARQHYPNARVRPLPQWLALLATALLTPFRRIRPNPGLETPGAVRSYNFNLAVDPDLLWQDLGLAPRYGTIREGIPAAVASTREADILTTRLR
;
A
#
# COMPACT_ATOMS: atom_id res chain seq x y z
N PHE A 1 9.71 -19.43 -15.06
CA PHE A 1 9.09 -18.10 -14.99
C PHE A 1 8.26 -17.99 -13.70
N THR A 2 8.52 -16.97 -12.90
CA THR A 2 7.79 -16.66 -11.66
C THR A 2 7.19 -15.27 -11.77
N ALA A 3 5.91 -15.14 -11.49
CA ALA A 3 5.23 -13.85 -11.39
C ALA A 3 4.57 -13.73 -10.01
N LEU A 4 5.03 -12.78 -9.21
CA LEU A 4 4.39 -12.43 -7.95
C LEU A 4 3.34 -11.34 -8.20
N ARG A 5 2.09 -11.60 -7.82
CA ARG A 5 1.02 -10.61 -7.82
C ARG A 5 0.98 -9.96 -6.45
N LEU A 6 1.65 -8.83 -6.34
CA LEU A 6 1.69 -8.07 -5.11
C LEU A 6 0.46 -7.17 -5.00
N PRO A 7 -0.21 -7.11 -3.84
CA PRO A 7 -1.28 -6.16 -3.56
C PRO A 7 -0.72 -4.76 -3.27
N HIS A 8 -1.38 -3.98 -2.45
CA HIS A 8 -0.79 -2.75 -1.91
C HIS A 8 0.39 -3.08 -0.97
N VAL A 9 1.60 -2.79 -1.42
CA VAL A 9 2.81 -2.95 -0.61
C VAL A 9 3.09 -1.64 0.12
N TYR A 10 3.15 -1.70 1.46
CA TYR A 10 3.41 -0.54 2.30
C TYR A 10 4.70 -0.70 3.11
N GLY A 11 5.32 0.41 3.46
CA GLY A 11 6.59 0.43 4.18
C GLY A 11 7.21 1.81 4.26
N VAL A 12 8.54 1.86 4.36
CA VAL A 12 9.29 3.12 4.37
C VAL A 12 8.99 3.94 3.12
N ARG A 13 8.68 5.23 3.30
CA ARG A 13 8.35 6.19 2.23
C ARG A 13 7.05 5.88 1.48
N ASP A 14 6.15 5.10 2.09
CA ASP A 14 4.81 4.90 1.54
C ASP A 14 4.11 6.24 1.31
N LEU A 15 3.42 6.36 0.18
CA LEU A 15 2.80 7.61 -0.21
C LEU A 15 1.67 8.02 0.73
N TYR A 16 0.92 7.06 1.27
CA TYR A 16 -0.17 7.36 2.21
C TYR A 16 0.38 7.91 3.52
N PHE A 17 1.48 7.36 4.04
CA PHE A 17 2.14 7.89 5.24
C PHE A 17 2.68 9.29 4.99
N ARG A 18 3.25 9.57 3.82
CA ARG A 18 3.71 10.92 3.46
C ARG A 18 2.56 11.93 3.37
N GLN A 19 1.42 11.53 2.81
CA GLN A 19 0.23 12.39 2.74
C GLN A 19 -0.36 12.63 4.13
N LEU A 20 -0.41 11.61 5.00
CA LEU A 20 -0.82 11.76 6.39
C LEU A 20 0.14 12.68 7.16
N GLN A 21 1.43 12.55 6.96
CA GLN A 21 2.45 13.44 7.54
C GLN A 21 2.28 14.89 7.06
N ALA A 22 1.89 15.09 5.80
CA ALA A 22 1.54 16.42 5.25
C ALA A 22 0.19 16.96 5.74
N GLY A 23 -0.55 16.20 6.55
CA GLY A 23 -1.75 16.64 7.25
C GLY A 23 -3.07 16.36 6.53
N CYS A 24 -3.07 15.93 5.27
CA CYS A 24 -4.31 15.63 4.55
C CYS A 24 -4.11 14.53 3.51
N LEU A 25 -5.03 13.56 3.54
CA LEU A 25 -5.14 12.51 2.56
C LEU A 25 -6.55 12.50 1.96
N ILE A 26 -6.64 12.47 0.64
CA ILE A 26 -7.91 12.34 -0.08
C ILE A 26 -8.06 10.86 -0.47
N LEU A 27 -9.16 10.25 0.01
CA LEU A 27 -9.49 8.87 -0.30
C LEU A 27 -10.60 8.82 -1.36
N PRO A 28 -10.36 8.30 -2.57
CA PRO A 28 -11.40 8.07 -3.55
C PRO A 28 -12.41 7.01 -3.07
N GLY A 29 -13.67 7.39 -2.92
CA GLY A 29 -14.70 6.52 -2.36
C GLY A 29 -14.72 6.55 -0.82
N LEU A 30 -15.34 5.52 -0.25
CA LEU A 30 -15.48 5.38 1.22
C LEU A 30 -14.44 4.42 1.83
N GLY A 31 -13.61 3.78 1.00
CA GLY A 31 -12.61 2.81 1.46
C GLY A 31 -13.19 1.57 2.13
N LYS A 32 -14.45 1.23 1.87
CA LYS A 32 -15.13 0.07 2.48
C LYS A 32 -14.85 -1.26 1.77
N ASN A 33 -14.25 -1.21 0.60
CA ASN A 33 -13.85 -2.40 -0.15
C ASN A 33 -12.77 -3.16 0.60
N ILE A 34 -12.84 -4.48 0.54
CA ILE A 34 -11.84 -5.37 1.11
C ILE A 34 -10.62 -5.37 0.20
N TYR A 35 -9.47 -5.14 0.79
CA TYR A 35 -8.21 -5.10 0.06
C TYR A 35 -7.12 -5.83 0.86
N THR A 36 -6.28 -6.55 0.16
CA THR A 36 -5.10 -7.18 0.76
C THR A 36 -3.96 -6.16 0.77
N HIS A 37 -3.27 -6.09 1.88
CA HIS A 37 -2.07 -5.28 2.07
C HIS A 37 -0.88 -6.20 2.30
N LEU A 38 0.33 -5.69 2.16
CA LEU A 38 1.55 -6.47 2.42
C LEU A 38 2.65 -5.55 2.90
N HIS A 39 3.29 -5.88 4.01
CA HIS A 39 4.46 -5.14 4.46
C HIS A 39 5.65 -5.36 3.52
N VAL A 40 6.42 -4.32 3.23
CA VAL A 40 7.54 -4.38 2.27
C VAL A 40 8.59 -5.43 2.64
N ALA A 41 8.83 -5.67 3.93
CA ALA A 41 9.77 -6.71 4.37
C ALA A 41 9.28 -8.12 4.01
N ASP A 42 7.97 -8.36 4.10
CA ASP A 42 7.36 -9.65 3.74
C ASP A 42 7.31 -9.84 2.22
N ALA A 43 7.07 -8.74 1.48
CA ALA A 43 7.21 -8.76 0.03
C ALA A 43 8.62 -9.15 -0.41
N ALA A 44 9.64 -8.55 0.20
CA ALA A 44 11.04 -8.88 -0.07
C ALA A 44 11.37 -10.34 0.28
N ALA A 45 10.91 -10.83 1.44
CA ALA A 45 11.12 -12.22 1.86
C ALA A 45 10.48 -13.21 0.87
N ALA A 46 9.25 -12.94 0.40
CA ALA A 46 8.58 -13.76 -0.60
C ALA A 46 9.35 -13.78 -1.94
N ILE A 47 9.84 -12.63 -2.40
CA ILE A 47 10.64 -12.53 -3.64
C ILE A 47 11.92 -13.37 -3.53
N ILE A 48 12.66 -13.22 -2.43
CA ILE A 48 13.91 -13.94 -2.18
C ILE A 48 13.65 -15.44 -2.15
N ALA A 49 12.65 -15.88 -1.39
CA ALA A 49 12.34 -17.30 -1.27
C ALA A 49 11.90 -17.92 -2.60
N CYS A 50 11.15 -17.21 -3.43
CA CYS A 50 10.81 -17.68 -4.78
C CYS A 50 12.04 -17.82 -5.67
N ALA A 51 13.00 -16.90 -5.58
CA ALA A 51 14.24 -16.95 -6.34
C ALA A 51 15.12 -18.13 -5.89
N GLU A 52 15.31 -18.30 -4.58
CA GLU A 52 16.13 -19.38 -4.01
C GLU A 52 15.57 -20.78 -4.30
N ARG A 53 14.26 -20.92 -4.32
CA ARG A 53 13.59 -22.21 -4.58
C ARG A 53 13.31 -22.50 -6.04
N SER A 54 13.71 -21.60 -6.94
CA SER A 54 13.39 -21.70 -8.38
C SER A 54 11.90 -21.95 -8.64
N TYR A 55 11.04 -21.31 -7.84
CA TYR A 55 9.60 -21.49 -7.97
C TYR A 55 9.14 -21.09 -9.36
N SER A 56 8.16 -21.81 -9.92
CA SER A 56 7.59 -21.52 -11.24
C SER A 56 6.09 -21.38 -11.15
N GLY A 57 5.55 -20.27 -11.66
CA GLY A 57 4.13 -20.03 -11.67
C GLY A 57 3.73 -18.58 -11.33
N ILE A 58 2.42 -18.37 -11.15
CA ILE A 58 1.86 -17.09 -10.72
C ILE A 58 1.39 -17.23 -9.29
N LEU A 59 1.93 -16.40 -8.41
CA LEU A 59 1.65 -16.42 -6.98
C LEU A 59 1.01 -15.11 -6.53
N PRO A 60 -0.22 -15.14 -6.00
CA PRO A 60 -0.74 -14.03 -5.22
C PRO A 60 -0.06 -13.99 -3.86
N VAL A 61 0.33 -12.80 -3.41
CA VAL A 61 0.98 -12.58 -2.11
C VAL A 61 0.19 -11.57 -1.31
N GLY A 62 0.06 -11.77 -0.02
CA GLY A 62 -0.64 -10.83 0.85
C GLY A 62 -0.45 -11.12 2.33
N ASP A 63 -0.96 -10.24 3.18
CA ASP A 63 -1.08 -10.47 4.61
C ASP A 63 -2.21 -11.46 4.91
N ARG A 64 -2.19 -12.04 6.11
CA ARG A 64 -3.13 -13.12 6.50
C ARG A 64 -4.57 -12.64 6.63
N LEU A 65 -4.78 -11.36 6.92
CA LEU A 65 -6.10 -10.81 7.18
C LEU A 65 -6.36 -9.62 6.25
N PRO A 66 -7.03 -9.85 5.11
CA PRO A 66 -7.48 -8.75 4.26
C PRO A 66 -8.29 -7.73 5.07
N SER A 67 -8.07 -6.47 4.81
CA SER A 67 -8.75 -5.39 5.52
C SER A 67 -9.31 -4.35 4.55
N THR A 68 -10.04 -3.37 5.06
CA THR A 68 -10.52 -2.27 4.21
C THR A 68 -9.49 -1.13 4.17
N TRP A 69 -9.52 -0.33 3.10
CA TRP A 69 -8.74 0.89 3.03
C TRP A 69 -9.05 1.85 4.19
N ALA A 70 -10.32 1.93 4.60
CA ALA A 70 -10.70 2.72 5.76
C ALA A 70 -9.99 2.22 7.04
N THR A 71 -9.97 0.91 7.28
CA THR A 71 -9.28 0.32 8.43
C THR A 71 -7.76 0.57 8.37
N PHE A 72 -7.14 0.39 7.19
CA PHE A 72 -5.72 0.68 6.99
C PHE A 72 -5.38 2.14 7.34
N LEU A 73 -6.16 3.09 6.80
CA LEU A 73 -5.95 4.52 7.04
C LEU A 73 -6.28 4.95 8.46
N ASP A 74 -7.25 4.34 9.11
CA ASP A 74 -7.59 4.62 10.50
C ASP A 74 -6.47 4.19 11.45
N ILE A 75 -5.84 3.02 11.22
CA ILE A 75 -4.68 2.59 11.99
C ILE A 75 -3.48 3.52 11.70
N ALA A 76 -3.20 3.82 10.44
CA ALA A 76 -2.11 4.69 10.07
C ALA A 76 -2.28 6.10 10.69
N ARG A 77 -3.50 6.65 10.68
CA ARG A 77 -3.81 7.97 11.25
C ARG A 77 -3.55 8.07 12.75
N GLN A 78 -3.61 6.98 13.50
CA GLN A 78 -3.28 6.99 14.93
C GLN A 78 -1.82 7.46 15.18
N HIS A 79 -0.95 7.28 14.20
CA HIS A 79 0.45 7.74 14.25
C HIS A 79 0.64 9.18 13.74
N TYR A 80 -0.41 9.78 13.16
CA TYR A 80 -0.43 11.14 12.60
C TYR A 80 -1.68 11.89 13.09
N PRO A 81 -1.72 12.32 14.36
CA PRO A 81 -2.94 12.82 15.01
C PRO A 81 -3.52 14.08 14.34
N ASN A 82 -2.68 14.87 13.68
CA ASN A 82 -3.12 16.08 12.99
C ASN A 82 -3.62 15.81 11.55
N ALA A 83 -3.49 14.57 11.07
CA ALA A 83 -3.89 14.22 9.72
C ALA A 83 -5.40 14.07 9.57
N ARG A 84 -5.92 14.53 8.44
CA ARG A 84 -7.32 14.38 8.06
C ARG A 84 -7.43 13.49 6.84
N VAL A 85 -8.21 12.43 6.94
CA VAL A 85 -8.62 11.61 5.80
C VAL A 85 -9.96 12.12 5.31
N ARG A 86 -10.02 12.58 4.06
CA ARG A 86 -11.22 13.14 3.44
C ARG A 86 -11.71 12.18 2.35
N PRO A 87 -12.87 11.55 2.53
CA PRO A 87 -13.47 10.77 1.47
C PRO A 87 -13.93 11.71 0.33
N LEU A 88 -13.64 11.32 -0.90
CA LEU A 88 -14.07 12.02 -2.10
C LEU A 88 -14.95 11.06 -2.91
N PRO A 89 -16.18 11.45 -3.31
CA PRO A 89 -17.02 10.65 -4.17
C PRO A 89 -16.23 10.17 -5.41
N GLN A 90 -16.32 8.89 -5.73
CA GLN A 90 -15.50 8.28 -6.80
C GLN A 90 -15.67 8.98 -8.15
N TRP A 91 -16.91 9.35 -8.51
CA TRP A 91 -17.17 10.03 -9.77
C TRP A 91 -16.44 11.38 -9.85
N LEU A 92 -16.36 12.10 -8.71
CA LEU A 92 -15.66 13.38 -8.64
C LEU A 92 -14.14 13.18 -8.72
N ALA A 93 -13.61 12.14 -8.07
CA ALA A 93 -12.20 11.77 -8.18
C ALA A 93 -11.84 11.37 -9.62
N LEU A 94 -12.70 10.62 -10.31
CA LEU A 94 -12.52 10.26 -11.72
C LEU A 94 -12.54 11.49 -12.62
N LEU A 95 -13.48 12.41 -12.42
CA LEU A 95 -13.56 13.64 -13.18
C LEU A 95 -12.30 14.49 -12.98
N ALA A 96 -11.88 14.68 -11.72
CA ALA A 96 -10.68 15.45 -11.39
C ALA A 96 -9.43 14.84 -12.04
N THR A 97 -9.25 13.51 -11.98
CA THR A 97 -8.11 12.84 -12.60
C THR A 97 -8.15 12.89 -14.12
N ALA A 98 -9.31 12.81 -14.74
CA ALA A 98 -9.47 12.96 -16.19
C ALA A 98 -9.07 14.37 -16.66
N LEU A 99 -9.53 15.41 -15.96
CA LEU A 99 -9.19 16.79 -16.25
C LEU A 99 -7.69 17.11 -16.04
N LEU A 100 -7.06 16.49 -15.04
CA LEU A 100 -5.64 16.68 -14.74
C LEU A 100 -4.71 15.86 -15.64
N THR A 101 -5.20 14.84 -16.33
CA THR A 101 -4.39 13.94 -17.16
C THR A 101 -3.57 14.67 -18.23
N PRO A 102 -4.08 15.65 -19.00
CA PRO A 102 -3.28 16.36 -20.00
C PRO A 102 -2.14 17.17 -19.36
N PHE A 103 -2.36 17.75 -18.17
CA PHE A 103 -1.33 18.53 -17.47
C PHE A 103 -0.22 17.67 -16.86
N ARG A 104 -0.47 16.38 -16.64
CA ARG A 104 0.52 15.42 -16.10
C ARG A 104 1.61 15.06 -17.08
N ARG A 105 1.36 15.19 -18.37
CA ARG A 105 2.41 15.01 -19.41
C ARG A 105 3.50 16.07 -19.31
N ILE A 106 3.22 17.20 -18.66
CA ILE A 106 4.15 18.32 -18.47
C ILE A 106 4.90 18.21 -17.14
N ARG A 107 4.35 17.49 -16.16
CA ARG A 107 5.00 17.24 -14.86
C ARG A 107 5.53 15.81 -14.79
N PRO A 108 6.85 15.62 -14.55
CA PRO A 108 7.48 14.29 -14.57
C PRO A 108 7.12 13.38 -13.39
N ASN A 109 6.20 13.79 -12.52
CA ASN A 109 5.78 12.98 -11.37
C ASN A 109 4.30 12.62 -11.52
N PRO A 110 3.97 11.52 -12.24
CA PRO A 110 2.61 11.03 -12.27
C PRO A 110 2.28 10.52 -10.86
N GLY A 111 1.58 11.31 -10.06
CA GLY A 111 1.03 10.85 -8.80
C GLY A 111 0.17 9.61 -9.03
N LEU A 112 -0.13 8.86 -7.97
CA LEU A 112 -0.98 7.65 -7.97
C LEU A 112 -2.40 7.86 -8.54
N GLU A 113 -2.75 9.07 -8.81
CA GLU A 113 -4.10 9.48 -9.20
C GLU A 113 -4.32 9.36 -10.71
N THR A 114 -4.12 8.19 -11.26
CA THR A 114 -4.62 7.87 -12.59
C THR A 114 -6.09 7.45 -12.48
N PRO A 115 -6.91 7.60 -13.54
CA PRO A 115 -8.28 7.07 -13.53
C PRO A 115 -8.35 5.58 -13.20
N GLY A 116 -7.33 4.80 -13.61
CA GLY A 116 -7.20 3.39 -13.25
C GLY A 116 -6.97 3.19 -11.75
N ALA A 117 -6.08 3.96 -11.14
CA ALA A 117 -5.84 3.93 -9.69
C ALA A 117 -7.09 4.32 -8.90
N VAL A 118 -7.83 5.37 -9.33
CA VAL A 118 -9.09 5.75 -8.69
C VAL A 118 -10.14 4.64 -8.76
N ARG A 119 -10.22 3.92 -9.88
CA ARG A 119 -11.13 2.78 -10.00
C ARG A 119 -10.75 1.63 -9.08
N SER A 120 -9.46 1.36 -8.88
CA SER A 120 -8.99 0.26 -8.04
C SER A 120 -9.40 0.39 -6.57
N TYR A 121 -9.64 1.60 -6.06
CA TYR A 121 -10.15 1.81 -4.71
C TYR A 121 -11.56 1.25 -4.44
N ASN A 122 -12.28 0.82 -5.48
CA ASN A 122 -13.62 0.25 -5.32
C ASN A 122 -13.70 -1.23 -5.69
N PHE A 123 -12.58 -1.86 -6.04
CA PHE A 123 -12.54 -3.29 -6.24
C PHE A 123 -12.21 -4.00 -4.93
N ASN A 124 -12.90 -5.10 -4.68
CA ASN A 124 -12.47 -6.04 -3.66
C ASN A 124 -11.29 -6.84 -4.22
N LEU A 125 -10.17 -6.79 -3.54
CA LEU A 125 -8.99 -7.59 -3.83
C LEU A 125 -8.62 -8.33 -2.54
N ALA A 126 -9.38 -9.38 -2.25
CA ALA A 126 -9.00 -10.34 -1.23
C ALA A 126 -8.17 -11.45 -1.89
N VAL A 127 -7.00 -11.67 -1.36
CA VAL A 127 -6.11 -12.76 -1.76
C VAL A 127 -6.04 -13.71 -0.58
N ASP A 128 -6.14 -15.02 -0.83
CA ASP A 128 -5.80 -16.03 0.16
C ASP A 128 -4.28 -16.29 0.12
N PRO A 129 -3.52 -15.75 1.06
CA PRO A 129 -2.08 -15.87 1.04
C PRO A 129 -1.56 -17.16 1.66
N ASP A 130 -2.41 -17.91 2.36
CA ASP A 130 -1.94 -19.05 3.16
C ASP A 130 -1.27 -20.12 2.32
N LEU A 131 -1.78 -20.37 1.10
CA LEU A 131 -1.17 -21.31 0.16
C LEU A 131 0.27 -20.91 -0.16
N LEU A 132 0.52 -19.64 -0.45
CA LEU A 132 1.86 -19.15 -0.76
C LEU A 132 2.82 -19.33 0.42
N TRP A 133 2.42 -18.89 1.61
CA TRP A 133 3.29 -18.96 2.78
C TRP A 133 3.57 -20.40 3.16
N GLN A 134 2.60 -21.31 2.99
CA GLN A 134 2.79 -22.75 3.17
C GLN A 134 3.74 -23.32 2.11
N ASP A 135 3.55 -23.03 0.84
CA ASP A 135 4.39 -23.50 -0.26
C ASP A 135 5.84 -23.03 -0.11
N LEU A 136 6.03 -21.80 0.34
CA LEU A 136 7.35 -21.26 0.62
C LEU A 136 7.91 -21.67 1.98
N GLY A 137 7.12 -22.36 2.83
CA GLY A 137 7.54 -22.72 4.20
C GLY A 137 7.99 -21.52 5.01
N LEU A 138 7.36 -20.36 4.78
CA LEU A 138 7.62 -19.10 5.45
C LEU A 138 6.39 -18.67 6.24
N ALA A 139 6.62 -17.82 7.24
CA ALA A 139 5.58 -17.07 7.89
C ALA A 139 5.84 -15.56 7.66
N PRO A 140 4.82 -14.77 7.34
CA PRO A 140 5.00 -13.33 7.25
C PRO A 140 5.44 -12.78 8.62
N ARG A 141 6.39 -11.87 8.60
CA ARG A 141 6.86 -11.18 9.81
C ARG A 141 5.76 -10.27 10.39
N TYR A 142 4.98 -9.68 9.50
CA TYR A 142 3.85 -8.83 9.84
C TYR A 142 2.58 -9.39 9.19
N GLY A 143 1.97 -10.34 9.88
CA GLY A 143 0.80 -11.06 9.37
C GLY A 143 -0.46 -10.21 9.21
N THR A 144 -0.48 -9.01 9.78
CA THR A 144 -1.61 -8.09 9.75
C THR A 144 -1.15 -6.64 9.63
N ILE A 145 -2.03 -5.77 9.11
CA ILE A 145 -1.78 -4.32 9.07
C ILE A 145 -1.60 -3.71 10.47
N ARG A 146 -2.19 -4.33 11.52
CA ARG A 146 -2.03 -3.86 12.90
C ARG A 146 -0.61 -4.00 13.42
N GLU A 147 0.09 -5.02 12.96
CA GLU A 147 1.49 -5.28 13.29
C GLU A 147 2.44 -4.48 12.39
N GLY A 148 2.14 -4.45 11.09
CA GLY A 148 3.03 -3.87 10.09
C GLY A 148 3.02 -2.34 10.04
N ILE A 149 1.87 -1.68 10.22
CA ILE A 149 1.79 -0.21 10.13
C ILE A 149 2.66 0.49 11.17
N PRO A 150 2.63 0.13 12.48
CA PRO A 150 3.52 0.75 13.46
C PRO A 150 5.01 0.61 13.09
N ALA A 151 5.43 -0.57 12.62
CA ALA A 151 6.79 -0.83 12.18
C ALA A 151 7.19 0.03 10.96
N ALA A 152 6.32 0.12 9.96
CA ALA A 152 6.55 0.93 8.76
C ALA A 152 6.64 2.42 9.08
N VAL A 153 5.80 2.93 10.00
CA VAL A 153 5.84 4.33 10.45
C VAL A 153 7.13 4.62 11.21
N ALA A 154 7.56 3.73 12.11
CA ALA A 154 8.82 3.88 12.85
C ALA A 154 10.01 3.96 11.88
N SER A 155 10.10 3.02 10.93
CA SER A 155 11.16 3.01 9.91
C SER A 155 11.13 4.25 9.00
N THR A 156 9.95 4.80 8.72
CA THR A 156 9.82 6.05 7.95
C THR A 156 10.42 7.23 8.72
N ARG A 157 10.12 7.35 10.02
CA ARG A 157 10.67 8.42 10.87
C ARG A 157 12.19 8.33 10.99
N GLU A 158 12.74 7.14 11.14
CA GLU A 158 14.19 6.92 11.17
C GLU A 158 14.86 7.35 9.86
N ALA A 159 14.28 6.97 8.71
CA ALA A 159 14.79 7.36 7.41
C ALA A 159 14.76 8.88 7.19
N ASP A 160 13.72 9.57 7.67
CA ASP A 160 13.60 11.03 7.59
C ASP A 160 14.66 11.71 8.43
N ILE A 161 14.93 11.23 9.66
CA ILE A 161 15.99 11.75 10.53
C ILE A 161 17.36 11.61 9.88
N LEU A 162 17.67 10.45 9.31
CA LEU A 162 18.94 10.21 8.63
C LEU A 162 19.10 11.12 7.41
N THR A 163 18.06 11.33 6.63
CA THR A 163 18.09 12.19 5.44
C THR A 163 18.31 13.66 5.84
N THR A 164 17.77 14.11 6.97
CA THR A 164 17.94 15.49 7.47
C THR A 164 19.34 15.74 8.00
N ARG A 165 20.01 14.72 8.56
CA ARG A 165 21.39 14.83 9.07
C ARG A 165 22.46 14.87 7.97
N LEU A 166 22.11 14.43 6.76
CA LEU A 166 23.03 14.36 5.62
C LEU A 166 22.96 15.60 4.69
N ARG A 167 22.08 16.55 5.00
CA ARG A 167 21.97 17.85 4.31
C ARG A 167 22.57 18.98 5.16
#